data_7ce4fc28ca37be2286cc9aea4e1f8988
#
_entry.id   7ce4fc28ca37be2286cc9aea4e1f8988
#
_cell.length_a   1.000
_cell.length_b   1.000
_cell.length_c   1.000
_cell.angle_alpha   90.00
_cell.angle_beta   90.00
_cell.angle_gamma   90.00
#
_symmetry.space_group_name_H-M   'P 1'
#
loop_
_entity.id
_entity.type
_entity.pdbx_description
1 polymer ?
#
loop_
_entity_poly.entity_id
_entity_poly.type
_entity_poly.pdbx_seq_one_letter_code
_entity_poly.pdbx_strand_id
1 'polypeptide(L)'
;MNADPHNGDIFTLCDIVRETGFEIYKYLRSGHREKIYENALAHRLRKRGISVEQQQELRVFDEDGTLLGYLKADLLIEDRLICEIKGVRSLVDEHIAQLLGYLRASRIEHGLLINFGGPKLE
;
A
#
# COMPACT_ATOMS: atom_id res chain seq x y z
N MET A 1 15.23 -11.89 21.31
CA MET A 1 14.34 -12.52 20.34
C MET A 1 14.11 -11.60 19.17
N ASN A 2 14.35 -12.09 17.98
CA ASN A 2 14.16 -11.29 16.79
C ASN A 2 12.67 -11.07 16.54
N ALA A 3 12.31 -9.85 16.21
CA ALA A 3 10.94 -9.55 15.86
C ALA A 3 10.62 -10.22 14.53
N ASP A 4 9.59 -11.04 14.54
CA ASP A 4 9.01 -11.55 13.31
C ASP A 4 8.37 -10.36 12.58
N PRO A 5 8.65 -10.12 11.28
CA PRO A 5 7.99 -9.05 10.54
C PRO A 5 6.46 -9.15 10.61
N HIS A 6 5.92 -10.38 10.73
CA HIS A 6 4.47 -10.61 10.86
C HIS A 6 3.91 -10.11 12.20
N ASN A 7 4.75 -10.07 13.23
CA ASN A 7 4.36 -9.66 14.58
C ASN A 7 5.05 -8.37 15.02
N GLY A 8 5.80 -7.71 14.14
CA GLY A 8 6.45 -6.45 14.44
C GLY A 8 5.44 -5.32 14.55
N ASP A 9 5.89 -4.18 15.06
CA ASP A 9 5.02 -3.02 15.10
C ASP A 9 4.81 -2.48 13.67
N ILE A 10 3.82 -1.61 13.56
CA ILE A 10 3.42 -1.07 12.27
C ILE A 10 4.53 -0.21 11.64
N PHE A 11 5.33 0.47 12.46
CA PHE A 11 6.39 1.34 11.95
C PHE A 11 7.50 0.52 11.30
N THR A 12 7.84 -0.64 11.89
CA THR A 12 8.80 -1.57 11.30
C THR A 12 8.28 -2.08 9.96
N LEU A 13 7.02 -2.43 9.89
CA LEU A 13 6.41 -2.89 8.64
C LEU A 13 6.44 -1.78 7.57
N CYS A 14 6.09 -0.55 7.95
CA CYS A 14 6.14 0.58 7.03
C CYS A 14 7.55 0.82 6.52
N ASP A 15 8.56 0.70 7.38
CA ASP A 15 9.96 0.87 6.98
C ASP A 15 10.39 -0.18 5.97
N ILE A 16 10.00 -1.44 6.18
CA ILE A 16 10.29 -2.53 5.26
C ILE A 16 9.66 -2.25 3.90
N VAL A 17 8.42 -1.80 3.88
CA VAL A 17 7.71 -1.51 2.64
C VAL A 17 8.39 -0.35 1.90
N ARG A 18 8.75 0.72 2.62
CA ARG A 18 9.43 1.86 1.99
C ARG A 18 10.80 1.48 1.44
N GLU A 19 11.58 0.73 2.20
CA GLU A 19 12.90 0.26 1.75
C GLU A 19 12.77 -0.60 0.50
N THR A 20 11.78 -1.48 0.47
CA THR A 20 11.50 -2.31 -0.70
C THR A 20 11.12 -1.44 -1.90
N GLY A 21 10.31 -0.41 -1.68
CA GLY A 21 9.97 0.56 -2.70
C GLY A 21 11.19 1.27 -3.28
N PHE A 22 12.11 1.70 -2.43
CA PHE A 22 13.37 2.31 -2.87
C PHE A 22 14.20 1.36 -3.74
N GLU A 23 14.30 0.10 -3.35
CA GLU A 23 15.04 -0.90 -4.14
C GLU A 23 14.39 -1.10 -5.51
N ILE A 24 13.07 -1.14 -5.56
CA ILE A 24 12.34 -1.25 -6.82
C ILE A 24 12.62 -0.02 -7.69
N TYR A 25 12.54 1.18 -7.11
CA TYR A 25 12.76 2.42 -7.84
C TYR A 25 14.17 2.51 -8.40
N LYS A 26 15.17 2.06 -7.64
CA LYS A 26 16.56 2.02 -8.12
C LYS A 26 16.71 1.13 -9.36
N TYR A 27 16.00 0.02 -9.40
CA TYR A 27 16.09 -0.95 -10.49
C TYR A 27 15.24 -0.58 -11.69
N LEU A 28 13.95 -0.31 -11.46
CA LEU A 28 12.98 -0.07 -12.54
C LEU A 28 12.89 1.38 -12.98
N ARG A 29 13.26 2.33 -12.12
CA ARG A 29 13.08 3.76 -12.36
C ARG A 29 11.62 4.11 -12.59
N SER A 30 11.32 5.37 -12.93
CA SER A 30 9.97 5.79 -13.31
C SER A 30 9.66 5.38 -14.75
N GLY A 31 8.40 5.48 -15.13
CA GLY A 31 7.97 5.30 -16.53
C GLY A 31 7.18 4.05 -16.81
N HIS A 32 7.04 3.16 -15.83
CA HIS A 32 6.20 1.98 -16.00
C HIS A 32 4.78 2.25 -15.49
N ARG A 33 3.84 1.39 -15.91
CA ARG A 33 2.46 1.45 -15.41
C ARG A 33 2.43 1.07 -13.93
N GLU A 34 1.48 1.60 -13.21
CA GLU A 34 1.32 1.36 -11.77
C GLU A 34 1.31 -0.13 -11.44
N LYS A 35 0.66 -0.94 -12.27
CA LYS A 35 0.56 -2.38 -12.04
C LYS A 35 1.92 -3.08 -11.99
N ILE A 36 2.89 -2.60 -12.74
CA ILE A 36 4.26 -3.15 -12.71
C ILE A 36 4.88 -2.94 -11.33
N TYR A 37 4.77 -1.74 -10.79
CA TYR A 37 5.30 -1.43 -9.46
C TYR A 37 4.55 -2.16 -8.35
N GLU A 38 3.23 -2.26 -8.48
CA GLU A 38 2.40 -3.02 -7.55
C GLU A 38 2.86 -4.49 -7.49
N ASN A 39 3.02 -5.11 -8.65
CA ASN A 39 3.46 -6.50 -8.75
C ASN A 39 4.87 -6.69 -8.18
N ALA A 40 5.78 -5.74 -8.47
CA ALA A 40 7.15 -5.80 -7.96
C ALA A 40 7.16 -5.73 -6.43
N LEU A 41 6.39 -4.82 -5.86
CA LEU A 41 6.32 -4.65 -4.42
C LEU A 41 5.73 -5.89 -3.75
N ALA A 42 4.61 -6.39 -4.27
CA ALA A 42 3.99 -7.61 -3.75
C ALA A 42 4.95 -8.79 -3.82
N HIS A 43 5.63 -8.98 -4.96
CA HIS A 43 6.57 -10.06 -5.15
C HIS A 43 7.72 -10.02 -4.14
N ARG A 44 8.36 -8.85 -4.00
CA ARG A 44 9.52 -8.71 -3.11
C ARG A 44 9.16 -8.85 -1.64
N LEU A 45 7.99 -8.35 -1.24
CA LEU A 45 7.51 -8.50 0.13
C LEU A 45 7.20 -9.98 0.44
N ARG A 46 6.56 -10.67 -0.49
CA ARG A 46 6.28 -12.11 -0.34
C ARG A 46 7.55 -12.94 -0.22
N LYS A 47 8.61 -12.57 -0.94
CA LYS A 47 9.92 -13.23 -0.82
C LYS A 47 10.49 -13.08 0.58
N ARG A 48 10.12 -12.04 1.31
CA ARG A 48 10.53 -11.82 2.69
C ARG A 48 9.60 -12.49 3.70
N GLY A 49 8.61 -13.26 3.22
CA GLY A 49 7.65 -13.91 4.08
C GLY A 49 6.51 -13.03 4.58
N ILE A 50 6.33 -11.87 3.97
CA ILE A 50 5.28 -10.93 4.34
C ILE A 50 4.03 -11.23 3.51
N SER A 51 2.88 -11.33 4.17
CA SER A 51 1.60 -11.59 3.52
C SER A 51 1.12 -10.34 2.80
N VAL A 52 0.78 -10.48 1.52
CA VAL A 52 0.30 -9.37 0.70
C VAL A 52 -0.88 -9.84 -0.16
N GLU A 53 -1.99 -9.12 -0.06
CA GLU A 53 -3.14 -9.32 -0.95
C GLU A 53 -3.19 -8.14 -1.92
N GLN A 54 -3.26 -8.43 -3.21
CA GLN A 54 -3.35 -7.41 -4.26
C GLN A 54 -4.80 -7.17 -4.63
N GLN A 55 -5.15 -5.92 -4.91
CA GLN A 55 -6.50 -5.52 -5.33
C GLN A 55 -7.55 -6.07 -4.36
N GLN A 56 -7.28 -5.87 -3.07
CA GLN A 56 -8.14 -6.39 -2.01
C GLN A 56 -9.43 -5.60 -1.94
N GLU A 57 -10.55 -6.29 -2.00
CA GLU A 57 -11.87 -5.68 -1.80
C GLU A 57 -12.07 -5.32 -0.34
N LEU A 58 -12.49 -4.08 -0.11
CA LEU A 58 -12.82 -3.56 1.20
C LEU A 58 -14.29 -3.19 1.20
N ARG A 59 -15.06 -3.77 2.11
CA ARG A 59 -16.49 -3.46 2.21
C ARG A 59 -16.70 -2.12 2.90
N VAL A 60 -17.62 -1.34 2.37
CA VAL A 60 -18.00 -0.04 2.93
C VAL A 60 -19.40 -0.15 3.47
N PHE A 61 -19.56 0.10 4.77
CA PHE A 61 -20.84 0.02 5.45
C PHE A 61 -21.30 1.40 5.91
N ASP A 62 -22.61 1.62 5.89
CA ASP A 62 -23.21 2.78 6.55
C ASP A 62 -23.19 2.59 8.07
N GLU A 63 -23.54 3.62 8.80
CA GLU A 63 -23.59 3.58 10.27
C GLU A 63 -24.51 2.49 10.79
N ASP A 64 -25.60 2.21 10.07
CA ASP A 64 -26.57 1.21 10.47
C ASP A 64 -26.20 -0.22 10.05
N GLY A 65 -25.01 -0.41 9.47
CA GLY A 65 -24.54 -1.71 9.02
C GLY A 65 -24.96 -2.08 7.62
N THR A 66 -25.65 -1.21 6.90
CA THR A 66 -26.02 -1.46 5.51
C THR A 66 -24.80 -1.43 4.62
N LEU A 67 -24.62 -2.48 3.80
CA LEU A 67 -23.52 -2.51 2.83
C LEU A 67 -23.78 -1.51 1.72
N LEU A 68 -22.88 -0.55 1.55
CA LEU A 68 -23.02 0.50 0.54
C LEU A 68 -22.24 0.18 -0.75
N GLY A 69 -21.18 -0.60 -0.65
CA GLY A 69 -20.37 -0.93 -1.81
C GLY A 69 -19.00 -1.43 -1.41
N TYR A 70 -18.08 -1.37 -2.36
CA TYR A 70 -16.73 -1.91 -2.19
C TYR A 70 -15.69 -0.90 -2.69
N LEU A 71 -14.54 -0.91 -2.03
CA LEU A 71 -13.34 -0.24 -2.52
C LEU A 71 -12.30 -1.32 -2.81
N LYS A 72 -11.31 -1.02 -3.66
CA LYS A 72 -10.21 -1.94 -3.89
C LYS A 72 -8.91 -1.25 -3.50
N ALA A 73 -8.22 -1.84 -2.51
CA ALA A 73 -6.88 -1.39 -2.15
C ALA A 73 -5.86 -2.08 -3.06
N ASP A 74 -4.87 -1.34 -3.55
CA ASP A 74 -3.81 -1.92 -4.38
C ASP A 74 -3.14 -3.08 -3.65
N LEU A 75 -2.69 -2.83 -2.41
CA LEU A 75 -2.09 -3.85 -1.55
C LEU A 75 -2.68 -3.75 -0.14
N LEU A 76 -3.00 -4.91 0.42
CA LEU A 76 -3.25 -5.05 1.85
C LEU A 76 -2.15 -5.93 2.42
N ILE A 77 -1.36 -5.38 3.32
CA ILE A 77 -0.13 -5.99 3.83
C ILE A 77 -0.36 -6.42 5.28
N GLU A 78 -0.19 -7.71 5.56
CA GLU A 78 -0.34 -8.30 6.89
C GLU A 78 -1.67 -7.96 7.55
N ASP A 79 -2.73 -7.78 6.74
CA ASP A 79 -4.09 -7.41 7.18
C ASP A 79 -4.14 -6.11 8.01
N ARG A 80 -3.09 -5.29 8.00
CA ARG A 80 -3.01 -4.12 8.87
C ARG A 80 -2.50 -2.86 8.19
N LEU A 81 -2.05 -2.94 6.95
CA LEU A 81 -1.49 -1.79 6.23
C LEU A 81 -2.02 -1.75 4.81
N ILE A 82 -2.72 -0.68 4.46
CA ILE A 82 -3.11 -0.43 3.08
C ILE A 82 -1.98 0.33 2.40
N CYS A 83 -1.54 -0.16 1.23
CA CYS A 83 -0.54 0.53 0.43
C CYS A 83 -1.13 0.84 -0.94
N GLU A 84 -1.15 2.12 -1.31
CA GLU A 84 -1.62 2.58 -2.60
C GLU A 84 -0.45 3.02 -3.45
N ILE A 85 -0.44 2.56 -4.71
CA ILE A 85 0.65 2.80 -5.65
C ILE A 85 0.20 3.84 -6.66
N LYS A 86 1.04 4.83 -6.89
CA LYS A 86 0.79 5.86 -7.90
C LYS A 86 1.96 5.92 -8.88
N GLY A 87 1.65 6.28 -10.12
CA GLY A 87 2.63 6.51 -11.17
C GLY A 87 2.42 7.89 -11.77
N VAL A 88 2.37 8.90 -10.91
CA VAL A 88 2.09 10.28 -11.31
C VAL A 88 3.35 11.12 -11.15
N ARG A 89 3.38 12.28 -11.79
CA ARG A 89 4.54 13.16 -11.72
C ARG A 89 4.83 13.63 -10.30
N SER A 90 3.77 13.92 -9.56
CA SER A 90 3.87 14.38 -8.17
C SER A 90 2.58 14.04 -7.45
N LEU A 91 2.68 13.65 -6.18
CA LEU A 91 1.52 13.41 -5.35
C LEU A 91 0.80 14.74 -5.08
N VAL A 92 -0.53 14.69 -5.06
CA VAL A 92 -1.39 15.84 -4.74
C VAL A 92 -2.31 15.46 -3.59
N ASP A 93 -2.98 16.47 -3.02
CA ASP A 93 -3.82 16.28 -1.83
C ASP A 93 -4.95 15.26 -2.05
N GLU A 94 -5.49 15.18 -3.27
CA GLU A 94 -6.55 14.22 -3.59
C GLU A 94 -6.09 12.77 -3.42
N HIS A 95 -4.82 12.48 -3.69
CA HIS A 95 -4.27 11.14 -3.48
C HIS A 95 -4.26 10.78 -2.00
N ILE A 96 -3.89 11.73 -1.16
CA ILE A 96 -3.88 11.54 0.30
C ILE A 96 -5.32 11.39 0.80
N ALA A 97 -6.22 12.23 0.32
CA ALA A 97 -7.64 12.18 0.71
C ALA A 97 -8.26 10.82 0.35
N GLN A 98 -7.90 10.27 -0.81
CA GLN A 98 -8.39 8.95 -1.23
C GLN A 98 -7.93 7.86 -0.27
N LEU A 99 -6.64 7.86 0.09
CA LEU A 99 -6.11 6.87 1.04
C LEU A 99 -6.79 7.00 2.40
N LEU A 100 -6.95 8.22 2.90
CA LEU A 100 -7.64 8.45 4.18
C LEU A 100 -9.09 7.95 4.12
N GLY A 101 -9.76 8.12 2.99
CA GLY A 101 -11.11 7.60 2.78
C GLY A 101 -11.14 6.08 2.85
N TYR A 102 -10.17 5.41 2.26
CA TYR A 102 -10.05 3.95 2.31
C TYR A 102 -9.83 3.47 3.74
N LEU A 103 -8.95 4.14 4.50
CA LEU A 103 -8.69 3.78 5.90
C LEU A 103 -9.94 3.93 6.74
N ARG A 104 -10.67 5.04 6.54
CA ARG A 104 -11.90 5.31 7.29
C ARG A 104 -12.97 4.26 7.00
N ALA A 105 -13.14 3.92 5.72
CA ALA A 105 -14.17 2.98 5.29
C ALA A 105 -13.86 1.54 5.72
N SER A 106 -12.59 1.13 5.68
CA SER A 106 -12.17 -0.23 5.99
C SER A 106 -11.92 -0.46 7.47
N ARG A 107 -11.78 0.61 8.24
CA ARG A 107 -11.36 0.59 9.64
C ARG A 107 -9.95 0.06 9.85
N ILE A 108 -9.15 0.03 8.81
CA ILE A 108 -7.72 -0.25 8.90
C ILE A 108 -7.04 1.08 9.24
N GLU A 109 -6.18 1.07 10.24
CA GLU A 109 -5.65 2.31 10.82
C GLU A 109 -4.49 2.93 10.05
N HIS A 110 -3.75 2.13 9.28
CA HIS A 110 -2.48 2.58 8.71
C HIS A 110 -2.46 2.42 7.20
N GLY A 111 -1.89 3.42 6.56
CA GLY A 111 -1.74 3.41 5.11
C GLY A 111 -0.44 4.04 4.67
N LEU A 112 0.03 3.61 3.52
CA LEU A 112 1.15 4.19 2.80
C LEU A 112 0.73 4.53 1.39
N LEU A 113 1.21 5.66 0.93
CA LEU A 113 1.03 6.12 -0.43
C LEU A 113 2.42 6.24 -1.04
N ILE A 114 2.69 5.49 -2.10
CA ILE A 114 4.00 5.46 -2.73
C ILE A 114 3.85 5.84 -4.20
N ASN A 115 4.60 6.84 -4.62
CA ASN A 115 4.59 7.30 -6.01
C ASN A 115 5.91 6.97 -6.69
N PHE A 116 5.83 6.16 -7.73
CA PHE A 116 6.98 5.76 -8.56
C PHE A 116 7.12 6.61 -9.82
N GLY A 117 6.22 7.55 -10.07
CA GLY A 117 6.20 8.30 -11.32
C GLY A 117 7.01 9.56 -11.35
N GLY A 118 7.50 10.01 -10.20
CA GLY A 118 8.25 11.25 -10.10
C GLY A 118 9.74 11.07 -10.37
N PRO A 119 10.51 12.18 -10.32
CA PRO A 119 11.97 12.12 -10.52
C PRO A 119 12.69 11.43 -9.36
N LYS A 120 12.02 11.24 -8.26
CA LYS A 120 12.48 10.45 -7.12
C LYS A 120 11.28 9.75 -6.51
N LEU A 121 11.53 8.71 -5.73
CA LEU A 121 10.45 8.03 -5.01
C LEU A 121 9.82 8.98 -4.00
N GLU A 122 8.51 8.97 -3.96
CA GLU A 122 7.76 9.92 -3.13
C GLU A 122 6.78 9.17 -2.24
#